data_78a5272807dfa1911fc7004b5541ca44
#
_entry.id   78a5272807dfa1911fc7004b5541ca44
#
_cell.length_a   1.000
_cell.length_b   1.000
_cell.length_c   1.000
_cell.angle_alpha   90.00
_cell.angle_beta   90.00
_cell.angle_gamma   90.00
#
_symmetry.space_group_name_H-M   'P 1'
#
loop_
_entity.id
_entity.type
_entity.pdbx_description
1 polymer ?
#
loop_
_entity_poly.entity_id
_entity_poly.type
_entity_poly.pdbx_seq_one_letter_code
_entity_poly.pdbx_strand_id
1 'polypeptide(L)'
;MFKSILSNLTRVAGGAITNKIASDKISETLNKALGKAGVDTAGTVDRSFTFQSIPKSLEEFKLLPEAALNDVYAVAALSVVALTRYEVDKEVCFSILDFLKGPDPLSPTEKSQLNDRFMDGKTYKVRALFEGATPQNNYTPSRPFTVKVSSNPYSFENENWATLYVHSGGADNPRPVRLRLKPSTGQWFLVEIQYLGDIRTPSAEDKWA
;
A
#
# COMPACT_ATOMS: atom_id res chain seq x y z
N MET A 1 -7.30 13.10 -58.74
CA MET A 1 -7.61 12.00 -57.79
C MET A 1 -6.44 11.56 -56.89
N PHE A 2 -5.19 11.74 -57.29
CA PHE A 2 -4.00 11.31 -56.49
C PHE A 2 -3.66 12.22 -55.28
N LYS A 3 -3.99 13.51 -55.29
CA LYS A 3 -3.68 14.43 -54.16
C LYS A 3 -4.55 14.22 -52.91
N SER A 4 -5.76 13.66 -53.06
CA SER A 4 -6.66 13.40 -51.93
C SER A 4 -6.25 12.17 -51.11
N ILE A 5 -5.60 11.20 -51.70
CA ILE A 5 -5.16 9.96 -51.01
C ILE A 5 -3.92 10.22 -50.17
N LEU A 6 -2.98 11.07 -50.63
CA LEU A 6 -1.80 11.43 -49.87
C LEU A 6 -2.10 12.26 -48.61
N SER A 7 -3.10 13.15 -48.65
CA SER A 7 -3.48 13.97 -47.50
C SER A 7 -4.14 13.15 -46.38
N ASN A 8 -4.86 12.08 -46.71
CA ASN A 8 -5.46 11.19 -45.71
C ASN A 8 -4.44 10.23 -45.06
N LEU A 9 -3.44 9.78 -45.83
CA LEU A 9 -2.36 8.93 -45.29
C LEU A 9 -1.46 9.70 -44.30
N THR A 10 -1.14 10.96 -44.56
CA THR A 10 -0.35 11.80 -43.63
C THR A 10 -1.14 12.16 -42.38
N ARG A 11 -2.47 12.28 -42.46
CA ARG A 11 -3.29 12.58 -41.28
C ARG A 11 -3.45 11.38 -40.33
N VAL A 12 -3.57 10.17 -40.90
CA VAL A 12 -3.62 8.93 -40.08
C VAL A 12 -2.25 8.60 -39.47
N ALA A 13 -1.17 8.77 -40.21
CA ALA A 13 0.18 8.56 -39.70
C ALA A 13 0.55 9.59 -38.61
N GLY A 14 0.14 10.87 -38.80
CA GLY A 14 0.36 11.92 -37.80
C GLY A 14 -0.40 11.66 -36.50
N GLY A 15 -1.63 11.15 -36.54
CA GLY A 15 -2.42 10.79 -35.38
C GLY A 15 -1.85 9.59 -34.61
N ALA A 16 -1.36 8.58 -35.31
CA ALA A 16 -0.72 7.42 -34.72
C ALA A 16 0.63 7.76 -34.04
N ILE A 17 1.42 8.64 -34.67
CA ILE A 17 2.70 9.11 -34.13
C ILE A 17 2.48 9.98 -32.89
N THR A 18 1.50 10.90 -32.90
CA THR A 18 1.19 11.76 -31.75
C THR A 18 0.66 10.94 -30.56
N ASN A 19 -0.17 9.92 -30.81
CA ASN A 19 -0.65 9.02 -29.74
C ASN A 19 0.48 8.17 -29.18
N LYS A 20 1.40 7.69 -30.00
CA LYS A 20 2.57 6.94 -29.56
C LYS A 20 3.52 7.81 -28.73
N ILE A 21 3.81 9.04 -29.18
CA ILE A 21 4.65 9.99 -28.44
C ILE A 21 4.00 10.41 -27.10
N ALA A 22 2.67 10.57 -27.07
CA ALA A 22 1.95 10.84 -25.84
C ALA A 22 1.99 9.64 -24.88
N SER A 23 1.81 8.42 -25.39
CA SER A 23 1.93 7.17 -24.63
C SER A 23 3.35 6.97 -24.10
N ASP A 24 4.36 7.20 -24.93
CA ASP A 24 5.77 7.06 -24.53
C ASP A 24 6.16 8.10 -23.49
N LYS A 25 5.69 9.36 -23.60
CA LYS A 25 5.90 10.40 -22.59
C LYS A 25 5.18 10.11 -21.26
N ILE A 26 3.97 9.56 -21.33
CA ILE A 26 3.23 9.12 -20.13
C ILE A 26 3.97 7.96 -19.47
N SER A 27 4.43 6.99 -20.25
CA SER A 27 5.23 5.87 -19.76
C SER A 27 6.58 6.34 -19.17
N GLU A 28 7.24 7.30 -19.80
CA GLU A 28 8.48 7.89 -19.31
C GLU A 28 8.27 8.72 -18.04
N THR A 29 7.16 9.44 -17.93
CA THR A 29 6.79 10.21 -16.73
C THR A 29 6.40 9.27 -15.58
N LEU A 30 5.67 8.19 -15.89
CA LEU A 30 5.37 7.10 -14.94
C LEU A 30 6.66 6.40 -14.48
N ASN A 31 7.55 6.06 -15.41
CA ASN A 31 8.84 5.44 -15.08
C ASN A 31 9.75 6.40 -14.31
N LYS A 32 9.69 7.71 -14.56
CA LYS A 32 10.44 8.72 -13.79
C LYS A 32 9.85 8.97 -12.40
N ALA A 33 8.53 8.85 -12.24
CA ALA A 33 7.85 8.87 -10.94
C ALA A 33 8.13 7.56 -10.16
N LEU A 34 8.13 6.42 -10.86
CA LEU A 34 8.52 5.11 -10.34
C LEU A 34 10.04 5.02 -10.09
N GLY A 35 10.87 5.72 -10.87
CA GLY A 35 12.34 5.72 -10.78
C GLY A 35 12.92 6.41 -9.54
N LYS A 36 12.08 7.02 -8.68
CA LYS A 36 12.46 7.37 -7.29
C LYS A 36 12.30 6.19 -6.32
N ALA A 37 11.67 5.10 -6.75
CA ALA A 37 11.64 3.83 -6.03
C ALA A 37 12.72 2.93 -6.66
N GLY A 38 13.63 2.38 -5.88
CA GLY A 38 14.64 1.46 -6.40
C GLY A 38 13.95 0.28 -7.11
N VAL A 39 14.14 0.19 -8.42
CA VAL A 39 13.70 -0.97 -9.22
C VAL A 39 14.86 -1.93 -9.21
N ASP A 40 14.67 -3.14 -8.69
CA ASP A 40 15.66 -4.21 -8.88
C ASP A 40 15.54 -4.80 -10.29
N THR A 41 16.55 -5.58 -10.70
CA THR A 41 16.64 -6.20 -12.02
C THR A 41 15.55 -7.25 -12.30
N ALA A 42 14.68 -7.56 -11.32
CA ALA A 42 13.59 -8.52 -11.43
C ALA A 42 12.21 -7.85 -11.59
N GLY A 43 12.16 -6.51 -11.70
CA GLY A 43 10.91 -5.78 -11.81
C GLY A 43 10.16 -5.64 -10.48
N THR A 44 10.82 -5.91 -9.36
CA THR A 44 10.33 -5.62 -8.01
C THR A 44 10.62 -4.17 -7.65
N VAL A 45 9.65 -3.48 -7.10
CA VAL A 45 9.78 -2.10 -6.62
C VAL A 45 9.60 -2.09 -5.11
N ASP A 46 10.61 -1.60 -4.39
CA ASP A 46 10.57 -1.37 -2.95
C ASP A 46 10.39 0.13 -2.67
N ARG A 47 9.46 0.47 -1.78
CA ARG A 47 9.23 1.83 -1.31
C ARG A 47 9.08 1.87 0.20
N SER A 48 9.72 2.85 0.83
CA SER A 48 9.63 3.08 2.28
C SER A 48 8.88 4.38 2.56
N PHE A 49 7.97 4.33 3.52
CA PHE A 49 7.17 5.46 3.99
C PHE A 49 7.48 5.71 5.45
N THR A 50 7.85 6.95 5.76
CA THR A 50 8.36 7.32 7.09
C THR A 50 7.42 8.31 7.76
N PHE A 51 6.98 7.98 8.96
CA PHE A 51 6.06 8.78 9.77
C PHE A 51 6.76 9.22 11.06
N GLN A 52 6.81 10.52 11.31
CA GLN A 52 7.42 11.07 12.52
C GLN A 52 6.62 10.71 13.77
N SER A 53 5.31 10.64 13.64
CA SER A 53 4.37 10.24 14.69
C SER A 53 3.19 9.47 14.10
N ILE A 54 2.52 8.69 14.94
CA ILE A 54 1.27 8.01 14.58
C ILE A 54 0.11 8.97 14.87
N PRO A 55 -0.74 9.30 13.88
CA PRO A 55 -1.91 10.15 14.06
C PRO A 55 -2.85 9.60 15.13
N LYS A 56 -3.43 10.50 15.94
CA LYS A 56 -4.30 10.12 17.06
C LYS A 56 -5.79 10.15 16.72
N SER A 57 -6.16 10.79 15.62
CA SER A 57 -7.52 10.88 15.13
C SER A 57 -7.58 10.75 13.60
N LEU A 58 -8.78 10.60 13.06
CA LEU A 58 -9.01 10.60 11.62
C LEU A 58 -8.64 11.95 10.99
N GLU A 59 -8.86 13.05 11.70
CA GLU A 59 -8.53 14.41 11.24
C GLU A 59 -7.01 14.56 11.10
N GLU A 60 -6.25 14.16 12.11
CA GLU A 60 -4.78 14.16 12.03
C GLU A 60 -4.28 13.24 10.91
N PHE A 61 -4.92 12.07 10.74
CA PHE A 61 -4.57 11.14 9.69
C PHE A 61 -4.75 11.72 8.29
N LYS A 62 -5.84 12.43 8.06
CA LYS A 62 -6.12 13.11 6.78
C LYS A 62 -5.15 14.24 6.45
N LEU A 63 -4.41 14.76 7.43
CA LEU A 63 -3.36 15.77 7.19
C LEU A 63 -2.06 15.17 6.65
N LEU A 64 -1.89 13.86 6.69
CA LEU A 64 -0.73 13.22 6.08
C LEU A 64 -0.75 13.42 4.55
N PRO A 65 0.39 13.77 3.93
CA PRO A 65 0.47 13.90 2.46
C PRO A 65 0.02 12.64 1.72
N GLU A 66 0.31 11.48 2.30
CA GLU A 66 -0.06 10.16 1.78
C GLU A 66 -1.58 9.92 1.76
N ALA A 67 -2.34 10.64 2.60
CA ALA A 67 -3.80 10.51 2.71
C ALA A 67 -4.58 11.09 1.51
N ALA A 68 -3.89 11.66 0.51
CA ALA A 68 -4.49 12.00 -0.78
C ALA A 68 -4.98 10.75 -1.56
N LEU A 69 -4.52 9.55 -1.19
CA LEU A 69 -4.87 8.24 -1.73
C LEU A 69 -4.54 8.07 -3.23
N ASN A 70 -3.67 8.90 -3.79
CA ASN A 70 -3.27 8.86 -5.20
C ASN A 70 -2.04 7.97 -5.47
N ASP A 71 -1.45 7.42 -4.44
CA ASP A 71 -0.30 6.52 -4.50
C ASP A 71 -0.66 5.18 -3.83
N VAL A 72 -0.70 4.12 -4.61
CA VAL A 72 -1.08 2.78 -4.15
C VAL A 72 -0.17 2.24 -3.04
N TYR A 73 1.14 2.52 -3.10
CA TYR A 73 2.08 2.09 -2.05
C TYR A 73 1.87 2.87 -0.76
N ALA A 74 1.57 4.17 -0.87
CA ALA A 74 1.25 5.00 0.28
C ALA A 74 -0.01 4.49 1.01
N VAL A 75 -1.07 4.13 0.27
CA VAL A 75 -2.30 3.56 0.87
C VAL A 75 -2.01 2.24 1.60
N ALA A 76 -1.15 1.38 1.04
CA ALA A 76 -0.72 0.17 1.73
C ALA A 76 0.03 0.47 3.04
N ALA A 77 0.95 1.43 3.04
CA ALA A 77 1.66 1.87 4.25
C ALA A 77 0.71 2.51 5.28
N LEU A 78 -0.21 3.36 4.83
CA LEU A 78 -1.21 4.00 5.68
C LEU A 78 -2.14 3.01 6.39
N SER A 79 -2.42 1.85 5.77
CA SER A 79 -3.22 0.80 6.42
C SER A 79 -2.53 0.21 7.65
N VAL A 80 -1.20 0.12 7.64
CA VAL A 80 -0.40 -0.27 8.81
C VAL A 80 -0.49 0.79 9.90
N VAL A 81 -0.34 2.07 9.54
CA VAL A 81 -0.47 3.20 10.47
C VAL A 81 -1.84 3.22 11.12
N ALA A 82 -2.93 2.99 10.35
CA ALA A 82 -4.28 2.89 10.86
C ALA A 82 -4.42 1.82 11.95
N LEU A 83 -3.88 0.63 11.70
CA LEU A 83 -3.98 -0.50 12.63
C LEU A 83 -3.24 -0.29 13.95
N THR A 84 -2.24 0.60 14.03
CA THR A 84 -1.58 0.92 15.30
C THR A 84 -2.52 1.56 16.31
N ARG A 85 -3.63 2.16 15.85
CA ARG A 85 -4.65 2.76 16.74
C ARG A 85 -5.51 1.71 17.42
N TYR A 86 -5.56 0.48 16.91
CA TYR A 86 -6.43 -0.57 17.44
C TYR A 86 -6.23 -0.83 18.94
N GLU A 87 -4.98 -0.83 19.40
CA GLU A 87 -4.63 -1.07 20.80
C GLU A 87 -5.04 0.07 21.73
N VAL A 88 -5.05 1.31 21.22
CA VAL A 88 -5.28 2.52 22.02
C VAL A 88 -6.72 3.02 21.90
N ASP A 89 -7.25 3.02 20.68
CA ASP A 89 -8.59 3.49 20.36
C ASP A 89 -9.11 2.76 19.10
N LYS A 90 -9.92 1.75 19.35
CA LYS A 90 -10.45 0.88 18.30
C LYS A 90 -11.38 1.63 17.34
N GLU A 91 -12.18 2.57 17.84
CA GLU A 91 -13.12 3.34 17.02
C GLU A 91 -12.37 4.29 16.08
N VAL A 92 -11.30 4.91 16.55
CA VAL A 92 -10.40 5.69 15.69
C VAL A 92 -9.73 4.79 14.65
N CYS A 93 -9.26 3.60 15.01
CA CYS A 93 -8.73 2.63 14.05
C CYS A 93 -9.74 2.32 12.94
N PHE A 94 -10.97 1.98 13.32
CA PHE A 94 -12.02 1.64 12.36
C PHE A 94 -12.40 2.84 11.48
N SER A 95 -12.50 4.04 12.04
CA SER A 95 -12.80 5.25 11.26
C SER A 95 -11.72 5.57 10.22
N ILE A 96 -10.45 5.34 10.54
CA ILE A 96 -9.33 5.51 9.60
C ILE A 96 -9.37 4.40 8.53
N LEU A 97 -9.61 3.16 8.92
CA LEU A 97 -9.75 2.06 7.95
C LEU A 97 -10.95 2.28 7.02
N ASP A 98 -12.09 2.77 7.52
CA ASP A 98 -13.24 3.12 6.69
C ASP A 98 -12.89 4.22 5.68
N PHE A 99 -12.11 5.23 6.08
CA PHE A 99 -11.58 6.23 5.16
C PHE A 99 -10.69 5.62 4.07
N LEU A 100 -9.78 4.71 4.44
CA LEU A 100 -8.91 4.03 3.48
C LEU A 100 -9.66 3.07 2.56
N LYS A 101 -10.76 2.48 3.01
CA LYS A 101 -11.65 1.61 2.22
C LYS A 101 -12.61 2.41 1.33
N GLY A 102 -12.88 3.66 1.69
CA GLY A 102 -13.66 4.60 0.89
C GLY A 102 -15.08 4.14 0.62
N PRO A 103 -15.44 3.81 -0.65
CA PRO A 103 -16.83 3.46 -0.99
C PRO A 103 -17.36 2.18 -0.33
N ASP A 104 -16.47 1.32 0.18
CA ASP A 104 -16.80 0.01 0.76
C ASP A 104 -16.20 -0.11 2.16
N PRO A 105 -16.78 0.54 3.18
CA PRO A 105 -16.26 0.57 4.54
C PRO A 105 -16.26 -0.82 5.20
N LEU A 106 -15.63 -0.94 6.36
CA LEU A 106 -15.53 -2.20 7.10
C LEU A 106 -16.92 -2.77 7.43
N SER A 107 -17.17 -3.97 6.95
CA SER A 107 -18.34 -4.74 7.34
C SER A 107 -18.24 -5.21 8.81
N PRO A 108 -19.36 -5.58 9.45
CA PRO A 108 -19.33 -6.18 10.80
C PRO A 108 -18.45 -7.43 10.87
N THR A 109 -18.42 -8.23 9.81
CA THR A 109 -17.58 -9.44 9.71
C THR A 109 -16.09 -9.08 9.70
N GLU A 110 -15.67 -8.09 8.92
CA GLU A 110 -14.27 -7.64 8.90
C GLU A 110 -13.84 -7.05 10.25
N LYS A 111 -14.71 -6.29 10.91
CA LYS A 111 -14.47 -5.79 12.28
C LYS A 111 -14.29 -6.94 13.27
N SER A 112 -15.12 -7.99 13.18
CA SER A 112 -14.97 -9.19 13.99
C SER A 112 -13.65 -9.91 13.70
N GLN A 113 -13.30 -10.09 12.44
CA GLN A 113 -12.03 -10.71 12.05
C GLN A 113 -10.81 -9.94 12.56
N LEU A 114 -10.83 -8.60 12.55
CA LEU A 114 -9.77 -7.78 13.14
C LEU A 114 -9.71 -7.97 14.67
N ASN A 115 -10.86 -8.05 15.34
CA ASN A 115 -10.91 -8.34 16.77
C ASN A 115 -10.25 -9.70 17.08
N ASP A 116 -10.58 -10.74 16.31
CA ASP A 116 -10.02 -12.09 16.50
C ASP A 116 -8.50 -12.12 16.24
N ARG A 117 -8.01 -11.35 15.26
CA ARG A 117 -6.58 -11.23 14.96
C ARG A 117 -5.77 -10.59 16.09
N PHE A 118 -6.41 -9.72 16.88
CA PHE A 118 -5.77 -8.97 17.97
C PHE A 118 -6.12 -9.49 19.38
N MET A 119 -6.93 -10.54 19.48
CA MET A 119 -7.20 -11.20 20.75
C MET A 119 -5.90 -11.65 21.44
N ASP A 120 -5.94 -11.79 22.74
CA ASP A 120 -4.85 -12.31 23.58
C ASP A 120 -3.55 -11.49 23.46
N GLY A 121 -3.67 -10.15 23.34
CA GLY A 121 -2.51 -9.27 23.30
C GLY A 121 -1.73 -9.28 21.97
N LYS A 122 -2.27 -9.88 20.90
CA LYS A 122 -1.57 -10.04 19.61
C LYS A 122 -1.44 -8.74 18.79
N THR A 123 -1.59 -7.57 19.42
CA THR A 123 -1.36 -6.25 18.78
C THR A 123 0.10 -6.04 18.34
N TYR A 124 1.05 -6.81 18.90
CA TYR A 124 2.44 -6.83 18.43
C TYR A 124 2.56 -7.11 16.93
N LYS A 125 1.58 -7.80 16.31
CA LYS A 125 1.57 -8.09 14.87
C LYS A 125 1.62 -6.83 14.01
N VAL A 126 0.99 -5.75 14.45
CA VAL A 126 1.06 -4.46 13.76
C VAL A 126 2.43 -3.83 13.93
N ARG A 127 2.99 -3.88 15.15
CA ARG A 127 4.34 -3.34 15.40
C ARG A 127 5.41 -4.04 14.57
N ALA A 128 5.24 -5.35 14.31
CA ALA A 128 6.13 -6.15 13.49
C ALA A 128 6.26 -5.67 12.02
N LEU A 129 5.33 -4.82 11.54
CA LEU A 129 5.31 -4.28 10.17
C LEU A 129 6.13 -3.00 10.02
N PHE A 130 6.70 -2.48 11.10
CA PHE A 130 7.61 -1.33 11.05
C PHE A 130 9.06 -1.80 11.05
N GLU A 131 9.91 -1.05 10.38
CA GLU A 131 11.35 -1.32 10.37
C GLU A 131 11.95 -1.32 11.78
N GLY A 132 12.92 -2.20 11.99
CA GLY A 132 13.61 -2.40 13.28
C GLY A 132 12.83 -3.22 14.30
N ALA A 133 11.55 -3.51 14.08
CA ALA A 133 10.75 -4.36 14.95
C ALA A 133 11.03 -5.84 14.66
N THR A 134 11.52 -6.59 15.64
CA THR A 134 11.86 -8.01 15.53
C THR A 134 11.32 -8.80 16.74
N PRO A 135 11.19 -10.13 16.65
CA PRO A 135 10.82 -10.96 17.81
C PRO A 135 11.72 -10.74 19.02
N GLN A 136 13.03 -10.55 18.79
CA GLN A 136 14.06 -10.41 19.84
C GLN A 136 13.93 -9.10 20.63
N ASN A 137 13.40 -8.03 20.02
CA ASN A 137 13.18 -6.75 20.71
C ASN A 137 11.71 -6.49 21.05
N ASN A 138 10.89 -7.58 21.14
CA ASN A 138 9.45 -7.52 21.41
C ASN A 138 8.70 -6.58 20.44
N TYR A 139 9.13 -6.58 19.19
CA TYR A 139 8.57 -5.73 18.13
C TYR A 139 8.56 -4.24 18.50
N THR A 140 9.67 -3.76 19.06
CA THR A 140 9.89 -2.32 19.28
C THR A 140 10.40 -1.68 17.98
N PRO A 141 9.60 -0.85 17.29
CA PRO A 141 10.01 -0.24 16.03
C PRO A 141 11.14 0.78 16.21
N SER A 142 11.96 0.93 15.18
CA SER A 142 12.86 2.08 15.06
C SER A 142 12.07 3.38 14.89
N ARG A 143 12.68 4.51 15.26
CA ARG A 143 12.12 5.84 15.01
C ARG A 143 13.02 6.60 14.04
N PRO A 144 12.44 7.36 13.09
CA PRO A 144 11.01 7.51 12.83
C PRO A 144 10.36 6.19 12.36
N PHE A 145 9.02 6.08 12.49
CA PHE A 145 8.29 4.88 12.08
C PHE A 145 8.33 4.71 10.56
N THR A 146 8.91 3.62 10.10
CA THR A 146 9.03 3.35 8.66
C THR A 146 8.35 2.04 8.28
N VAL A 147 7.49 2.10 7.26
CA VAL A 147 6.81 0.95 6.66
C VAL A 147 7.40 0.74 5.27
N LYS A 148 7.90 -0.48 5.02
CA LYS A 148 8.39 -0.88 3.70
C LYS A 148 7.33 -1.67 2.96
N VAL A 149 7.05 -1.26 1.72
CA VAL A 149 6.05 -1.87 0.83
C VAL A 149 6.74 -2.21 -0.49
N SER A 150 6.51 -3.43 -0.98
CA SER A 150 7.05 -3.88 -2.26
C SER A 150 5.97 -4.31 -3.23
N SER A 151 6.32 -4.31 -4.51
CA SER A 151 5.58 -4.98 -5.58
C SER A 151 6.42 -6.06 -6.23
N ASN A 152 5.79 -6.93 -7.00
CA ASN A 152 6.43 -7.89 -7.88
C ASN A 152 5.82 -7.79 -9.30
N PRO A 153 6.32 -8.53 -10.31
CA PRO A 153 5.78 -8.45 -11.67
C PRO A 153 4.28 -8.71 -11.79
N TYR A 154 3.68 -9.43 -10.84
CA TYR A 154 2.25 -9.81 -10.83
C TYR A 154 1.37 -8.84 -10.04
N SER A 155 1.95 -7.83 -9.40
CA SER A 155 1.21 -6.92 -8.52
C SER A 155 0.09 -6.15 -9.19
N PHE A 156 0.18 -5.93 -10.52
CA PHE A 156 -0.74 -5.10 -11.32
C PHE A 156 -1.33 -5.85 -12.52
N GLU A 157 -1.40 -7.18 -12.48
CA GLU A 157 -1.93 -8.00 -13.59
C GLU A 157 -3.41 -7.72 -13.90
N ASN A 158 -4.19 -7.36 -12.88
CA ASN A 158 -5.61 -7.07 -13.05
C ASN A 158 -5.83 -5.56 -13.14
N GLU A 159 -6.55 -5.12 -14.17
CA GLU A 159 -6.88 -3.72 -14.34
C GLU A 159 -7.59 -3.15 -13.11
N ASN A 160 -7.15 -1.96 -12.66
CA ASN A 160 -7.66 -1.26 -11.47
C ASN A 160 -7.48 -2.02 -10.13
N TRP A 161 -6.66 -3.05 -10.09
CA TRP A 161 -6.32 -3.78 -8.87
C TRP A 161 -4.81 -3.80 -8.65
N ALA A 162 -4.44 -3.83 -7.38
CA ALA A 162 -3.05 -4.05 -6.99
C ALA A 162 -2.98 -5.03 -5.81
N THR A 163 -1.98 -5.93 -5.87
CA THR A 163 -1.56 -6.72 -4.72
C THR A 163 -0.14 -6.30 -4.39
N LEU A 164 0.02 -5.57 -3.28
CA LEU A 164 1.30 -5.15 -2.76
C LEU A 164 1.69 -5.99 -1.54
N TYR A 165 2.93 -5.87 -1.10
CA TYR A 165 3.49 -6.70 -0.05
C TYR A 165 4.14 -5.82 1.02
N VAL A 166 3.66 -5.94 2.26
CA VAL A 166 4.21 -5.22 3.42
C VAL A 166 5.28 -6.09 4.07
N HIS A 167 6.45 -5.52 4.31
CA HIS A 167 7.54 -6.20 4.99
C HIS A 167 7.28 -6.28 6.50
N SER A 168 7.79 -7.33 7.13
CA SER A 168 7.66 -7.57 8.56
C SER A 168 8.93 -8.18 9.13
N GLY A 169 9.39 -7.70 10.28
CA GLY A 169 10.47 -8.35 11.01
C GLY A 169 10.07 -9.68 11.68
N GLY A 170 8.79 -10.01 11.67
CA GLY A 170 8.26 -11.25 12.23
C GLY A 170 7.91 -12.33 11.20
N ALA A 171 8.16 -12.10 9.91
CA ALA A 171 7.86 -13.05 8.84
C ALA A 171 9.03 -13.14 7.86
N ASP A 172 9.24 -14.32 7.25
CA ASP A 172 10.34 -14.55 6.30
C ASP A 172 10.09 -13.86 4.96
N ASN A 173 8.82 -13.73 4.57
CA ASN A 173 8.41 -13.11 3.31
C ASN A 173 7.47 -11.93 3.57
N PRO A 174 7.50 -10.89 2.75
CA PRO A 174 6.52 -9.80 2.79
C PRO A 174 5.09 -10.34 2.64
N ARG A 175 4.13 -9.68 3.28
CA ARG A 175 2.74 -10.13 3.40
C ARG A 175 1.80 -9.29 2.54
N PRO A 176 0.83 -9.92 1.85
CA PRO A 176 0.01 -9.23 0.86
C PRO A 176 -1.02 -8.28 1.48
N VAL A 177 -1.30 -7.23 0.71
CA VAL A 177 -2.41 -6.29 0.88
C VAL A 177 -3.02 -6.02 -0.49
N ARG A 178 -4.34 -6.04 -0.60
CA ARG A 178 -5.06 -5.80 -1.85
C ARG A 178 -5.69 -4.43 -1.87
N LEU A 179 -5.53 -3.74 -3.00
CA LEU A 179 -6.02 -2.39 -3.22
C LEU A 179 -6.78 -2.32 -4.53
N ARG A 180 -7.66 -1.34 -4.65
CA ARG A 180 -8.46 -1.09 -5.84
C ARG A 180 -8.42 0.38 -6.21
N LEU A 181 -8.17 0.67 -7.49
CA LEU A 181 -8.26 1.99 -8.06
C LEU A 181 -9.73 2.35 -8.33
N LYS A 182 -10.10 3.59 -8.01
CA LYS A 182 -11.34 4.21 -8.48
C LYS A 182 -11.01 5.11 -9.68
N PRO A 183 -11.22 4.66 -10.91
CA PRO A 183 -10.76 5.38 -12.11
C PRO A 183 -11.31 6.80 -12.22
N SER A 184 -12.55 7.03 -11.74
CA SER A 184 -13.21 8.34 -11.81
C SER A 184 -12.52 9.42 -10.97
N THR A 185 -11.73 9.04 -9.94
CA THR A 185 -11.04 9.97 -9.04
C THR A 185 -9.52 9.79 -9.05
N GLY A 186 -9.03 8.69 -9.63
CA GLY A 186 -7.60 8.33 -9.58
C GLY A 186 -7.11 7.90 -8.20
N GLN A 187 -8.02 7.63 -7.25
CA GLN A 187 -7.68 7.24 -5.90
C GLN A 187 -7.65 5.73 -5.73
N TRP A 188 -6.72 5.26 -4.92
CA TRP A 188 -6.60 3.88 -4.50
C TRP A 188 -7.25 3.66 -3.13
N PHE A 189 -7.95 2.55 -2.98
CA PHE A 189 -8.64 2.18 -1.76
C PHE A 189 -8.22 0.80 -1.29
N LEU A 190 -8.15 0.63 0.02
CA LEU A 190 -7.87 -0.64 0.69
C LEU A 190 -9.04 -1.60 0.49
N VAL A 191 -8.76 -2.83 0.08
CA VAL A 191 -9.78 -3.88 -0.05
C VAL A 191 -9.60 -4.94 1.03
N GLU A 192 -8.40 -5.51 1.13
CA GLU A 192 -8.16 -6.64 2.02
C GLU A 192 -6.77 -6.57 2.67
N ILE A 193 -6.73 -6.87 3.97
CA ILE A 193 -5.53 -6.94 4.79
C ILE A 193 -5.20 -8.40 5.08
N GLN A 194 -4.07 -8.90 4.56
CA GLN A 194 -3.61 -10.27 4.81
C GLN A 194 -2.28 -10.32 5.57
N TYR A 195 -1.63 -9.17 5.81
CA TYR A 195 -0.29 -9.10 6.41
C TYR A 195 -0.26 -9.32 7.93
N LEU A 196 -1.39 -9.55 8.60
CA LEU A 196 -1.45 -9.89 10.03
C LEU A 196 -1.32 -11.41 10.29
N GLY A 197 -1.26 -12.24 9.24
CA GLY A 197 -1.09 -13.68 9.37
C GLY A 197 0.38 -14.07 9.58
N ASP A 198 0.61 -15.19 10.28
CA ASP A 198 1.91 -15.86 10.43
C ASP A 198 3.07 -14.94 10.86
N ILE A 199 2.80 -14.01 11.78
CA ILE A 199 3.81 -13.20 12.45
C ILE A 199 4.28 -13.99 13.68
N ARG A 200 5.60 -14.21 13.79
CA ARG A 200 6.22 -14.93 14.91
C ARG A 200 5.85 -14.29 16.25
N THR A 201 5.73 -15.12 17.27
CA THR A 201 5.54 -14.64 18.64
C THR A 201 6.79 -13.89 19.11
N PRO A 202 6.67 -12.82 19.93
CA PRO A 202 7.81 -12.18 20.57
C PRO A 202 8.64 -13.20 21.35
N SER A 203 9.98 -13.09 21.31
CA SER A 203 10.86 -14.07 22.00
C SER A 203 10.61 -14.14 23.51
N ALA A 204 10.18 -13.04 24.14
CA ALA A 204 9.81 -13.02 25.56
C ALA A 204 8.55 -13.84 25.90
N GLU A 205 7.68 -14.11 24.91
CA GLU A 205 6.45 -14.88 25.05
C GLU A 205 6.57 -16.29 24.47
N ASP A 206 7.66 -16.58 23.76
CA ASP A 206 7.90 -17.88 23.14
C ASP A 206 8.42 -18.87 24.21
N LYS A 207 7.64 -19.92 24.45
CA LYS A 207 7.99 -20.98 25.41
C LYS A 207 9.17 -21.84 24.97
N TRP A 208 9.60 -21.70 23.70
CA TRP A 208 10.65 -22.49 23.08
C TRP A 208 11.86 -21.67 22.63
N ALA A 209 11.89 -20.37 22.97
CA ALA A 209 13.00 -19.46 22.64
C ALA A 209 14.23 -19.67 23.53
#